data_c23de120677d474d1466f69a6d404738
#
_entry.id   c23de120677d474d1466f69a6d404738
#
_cell.length_a   1.000
_cell.length_b   1.000
_cell.length_c   1.000
_cell.angle_alpha   90.00
_cell.angle_beta   90.00
_cell.angle_gamma   90.00
#
_symmetry.space_group_name_H-M   'P 1'
#
loop_
_entity.id
_entity.type
_entity.pdbx_description
1 polymer ?
#
loop_
_entity_poly.entity_id
_entity_poly.type
_entity_poly.pdbx_seq_one_letter_code
_entity_poly.pdbx_strand_id
1 'polypeptide(L)'
;SETEAAEVEIEEEVFHKLSADEIFQMIVQLPVGYRTVFNLAEMEHMKHSEIALALNISEGTSKSQLSKAKKLLQKSLQAKGIEYEHRKSK
;
A
#
# COMPACT_ATOMS: atom_id res chain seq x y z
N SER A 1 0.98 -5.81 -18.01
CA SER A 1 0.08 -4.90 -18.74
C SER A 1 -0.35 -3.77 -17.82
N GLU A 2 -0.85 -2.73 -18.40
CA GLU A 2 -1.33 -1.58 -17.65
C GLU A 2 -2.50 -1.95 -16.74
N THR A 3 -3.32 -2.89 -17.18
CA THR A 3 -4.44 -3.35 -16.37
C THR A 3 -3.99 -4.06 -15.10
N GLU A 4 -2.87 -4.76 -15.16
CA GLU A 4 -2.30 -5.43 -14.00
C GLU A 4 -1.69 -4.44 -13.01
N ALA A 5 -1.22 -3.31 -13.54
CA ALA A 5 -0.63 -2.25 -12.74
C ALA A 5 -1.65 -1.15 -12.42
N ALA A 6 -2.94 -1.41 -12.67
CA ALA A 6 -3.99 -0.45 -12.38
C ALA A 6 -3.94 -0.02 -10.92
N GLU A 7 -4.13 1.25 -10.70
CA GLU A 7 -4.07 1.79 -9.34
C GLU A 7 -5.21 1.26 -8.48
N VAL A 8 -4.86 0.89 -7.27
CA VAL A 8 -5.83 0.52 -6.25
C VAL A 8 -6.08 1.76 -5.42
N GLU A 9 -7.33 2.19 -5.40
CA GLU A 9 -7.72 3.34 -4.59
C GLU A 9 -7.90 2.92 -3.13
N ILE A 10 -7.30 3.70 -2.26
CA ILE A 10 -7.47 3.54 -0.81
C ILE A 10 -8.61 4.47 -0.40
N GLU A 11 -9.58 3.93 0.31
CA GLU A 11 -10.71 4.72 0.78
C GLU A 11 -10.24 5.81 1.74
N GLU A 12 -10.30 7.06 1.28
CA GLU A 12 -9.83 8.20 2.06
C GLU A 12 -10.55 8.33 3.40
N GLU A 13 -11.84 8.07 3.40
CA GLU A 13 -12.63 8.20 4.62
C GLU A 13 -12.12 7.31 5.74
N VAL A 14 -11.83 6.04 5.42
CA VAL A 14 -11.28 5.10 6.40
C VAL A 14 -9.86 5.51 6.77
N PHE A 15 -9.05 5.89 5.78
CA PHE A 15 -7.69 6.31 6.00
C PHE A 15 -7.59 7.48 6.97
N HIS A 16 -8.48 8.48 6.82
CA HIS A 16 -8.49 9.66 7.69
C HIS A 16 -8.94 9.36 9.10
N LYS A 17 -9.65 8.26 9.32
CA LYS A 17 -10.12 7.86 10.64
C LYS A 17 -9.08 7.07 11.42
N LEU A 18 -8.02 6.63 10.77
CA LEU A 18 -6.98 5.84 11.42
C LEU A 18 -5.87 6.73 11.95
N SER A 19 -5.26 6.31 13.06
CA SER A 19 -4.09 6.99 13.58
C SER A 19 -2.86 6.68 12.72
N ALA A 20 -1.85 7.55 12.81
CA ALA A 20 -0.58 7.31 12.13
C ALA A 20 0.04 5.98 12.56
N ASP A 21 -0.11 5.62 13.82
CA ASP A 21 0.42 4.38 14.36
C ASP A 21 -0.26 3.15 13.75
N GLU A 22 -1.58 3.19 13.60
CA GLU A 22 -2.32 2.11 12.96
C GLU A 22 -1.89 1.92 11.50
N ILE A 23 -1.73 3.02 10.78
CA ILE A 23 -1.27 2.99 9.39
C ILE A 23 0.15 2.43 9.31
N PHE A 24 1.03 2.87 10.20
CA PHE A 24 2.41 2.40 10.27
C PHE A 24 2.45 0.88 10.48
N GLN A 25 1.63 0.35 11.39
CA GLN A 25 1.57 -1.07 11.67
C GLN A 25 1.10 -1.87 10.44
N MET A 26 0.18 -1.33 9.67
CA MET A 26 -0.25 -1.98 8.42
C MET A 26 0.90 -2.08 7.42
N ILE A 27 1.67 -1.03 7.27
CA ILE A 27 2.81 -1.00 6.35
C ILE A 27 3.89 -1.98 6.80
N VAL A 28 4.18 -2.02 8.09
CA VAL A 28 5.19 -2.91 8.68
C VAL A 28 4.84 -4.38 8.44
N GLN A 29 3.54 -4.71 8.37
CA GLN A 29 3.10 -6.09 8.15
C GLN A 29 3.12 -6.53 6.69
N LEU A 30 3.39 -5.62 5.75
CA LEU A 30 3.54 -6.01 4.35
C LEU A 30 4.76 -6.93 4.19
N PRO A 31 4.69 -7.92 3.27
CA PRO A 31 5.88 -8.68 2.90
C PRO A 31 7.01 -7.75 2.51
N VAL A 32 8.25 -8.12 2.83
CA VAL A 32 9.40 -7.22 2.71
C VAL A 32 9.56 -6.61 1.32
N GLY A 33 9.35 -7.39 0.26
CA GLY A 33 9.47 -6.89 -1.11
C GLY A 33 8.42 -5.83 -1.42
N TYR A 34 7.19 -6.08 -1.06
CA TYR A 34 6.07 -5.15 -1.27
C TYR A 34 6.27 -3.88 -0.43
N ARG A 35 6.67 -4.04 0.82
CA ARG A 35 6.92 -2.92 1.72
C ARG A 35 8.05 -2.02 1.21
N THR A 36 9.12 -2.62 0.73
CA THR A 36 10.27 -1.87 0.22
C THR A 36 9.86 -1.01 -0.98
N VAL A 37 9.18 -1.60 -1.96
CA VAL A 37 8.72 -0.86 -3.14
C VAL A 37 7.70 0.20 -2.74
N PHE A 38 6.77 -0.15 -1.84
CA PHE A 38 5.77 0.81 -1.36
C PHE A 38 6.45 2.04 -0.74
N ASN A 39 7.41 1.82 0.15
CA ASN A 39 8.11 2.92 0.81
C ASN A 39 8.89 3.79 -0.18
N LEU A 40 9.58 3.16 -1.13
CA LEU A 40 10.35 3.92 -2.11
C LEU A 40 9.46 4.73 -3.04
N ALA A 41 8.34 4.15 -3.46
CA ALA A 41 7.42 4.82 -4.38
C ALA A 41 6.59 5.90 -3.70
N GLU A 42 5.98 5.58 -2.57
CA GLU A 42 4.99 6.45 -1.93
C GLU A 42 5.59 7.40 -0.88
N MET A 43 6.63 6.97 -0.18
CA MET A 43 7.24 7.79 0.87
C MET A 43 8.43 8.60 0.33
N GLU A 44 9.25 7.98 -0.53
CA GLU A 44 10.43 8.64 -1.10
C GLU A 44 10.15 9.23 -2.48
N HIS A 45 8.97 8.99 -3.04
CA HIS A 45 8.54 9.51 -4.34
C HIS A 45 9.48 9.14 -5.49
N MET A 46 10.06 7.95 -5.43
CA MET A 46 10.93 7.46 -6.50
C MET A 46 10.11 6.96 -7.68
N LYS A 47 10.63 7.17 -8.88
CA LYS A 47 10.04 6.62 -10.09
C LYS A 47 10.33 5.12 -10.19
N HIS A 48 9.49 4.37 -10.88
CA HIS A 48 9.71 2.92 -11.03
C HIS A 48 11.04 2.61 -11.73
N SER A 49 11.50 3.48 -12.64
CA SER A 49 12.83 3.32 -13.25
C SER A 49 13.94 3.42 -12.20
N GLU A 50 13.80 4.31 -11.24
CA GLU A 50 14.78 4.49 -10.16
C GLU A 50 14.73 3.32 -9.18
N ILE A 51 13.53 2.89 -8.83
CA ILE A 51 13.34 1.73 -7.94
C ILE A 51 13.94 0.48 -8.57
N ALA A 52 13.69 0.28 -9.86
CA ALA A 52 14.21 -0.86 -10.61
C ALA A 52 15.73 -0.93 -10.53
N LEU A 53 16.40 0.20 -10.73
CA LEU A 53 17.85 0.28 -10.62
C LEU A 53 18.33 0.01 -9.18
N ALA A 54 17.68 0.64 -8.21
CA ALA A 54 18.07 0.54 -6.80
C ALA A 54 17.94 -0.90 -6.27
N LEU A 55 16.89 -1.61 -6.68
CA LEU A 55 16.59 -2.96 -6.19
C LEU A 55 17.03 -4.07 -7.14
N ASN A 56 17.56 -3.72 -8.29
CA ASN A 56 17.97 -4.69 -9.32
C ASN A 56 16.78 -5.57 -9.76
N ILE A 57 15.67 -4.92 -10.05
CA ILE A 57 14.46 -5.55 -10.57
C ILE A 57 14.03 -4.82 -11.84
N SER A 58 13.06 -5.37 -12.58
CA SER A 58 12.51 -4.68 -13.74
C SER A 58 11.52 -3.60 -13.29
N GLU A 59 11.28 -2.61 -14.15
CA GLU A 59 10.25 -1.61 -13.89
C GLU A 59 8.86 -2.26 -13.77
N GLY A 60 8.60 -3.29 -14.59
CA GLY A 60 7.36 -4.05 -14.50
C GLY A 60 7.19 -4.72 -13.14
N THR A 61 8.26 -5.29 -12.60
CA THR A 61 8.24 -5.88 -11.27
C THR A 61 7.99 -4.81 -10.21
N SER A 62 8.61 -3.64 -10.34
CA SER A 62 8.38 -2.54 -9.41
C SER A 62 6.91 -2.13 -9.40
N LYS A 63 6.30 -1.95 -10.58
CA LYS A 63 4.88 -1.61 -10.69
C LYS A 63 3.97 -2.67 -10.12
N SER A 64 4.26 -3.93 -10.41
CA SER A 64 3.49 -5.07 -9.90
C SER A 64 3.57 -5.17 -8.38
N GLN A 65 4.75 -4.99 -7.83
CA GLN A 65 4.97 -5.04 -6.37
C GLN A 65 4.21 -3.92 -5.67
N LEU A 66 4.23 -2.71 -6.25
CA LEU A 66 3.47 -1.59 -5.69
C LEU A 66 1.97 -1.88 -5.71
N SER A 67 1.47 -2.40 -6.82
CA SER A 67 0.05 -2.75 -6.95
C SER A 67 -0.36 -3.78 -5.90
N LYS A 68 0.46 -4.82 -5.70
CA LYS A 68 0.18 -5.85 -4.70
C LYS A 68 0.24 -5.31 -3.28
N ALA A 69 1.20 -4.42 -3.01
CA ALA A 69 1.28 -3.76 -1.71
C ALA A 69 0.00 -2.97 -1.42
N LYS A 70 -0.45 -2.18 -2.39
CA LYS A 70 -1.67 -1.38 -2.25
C LYS A 70 -2.91 -2.24 -2.03
N LYS A 71 -3.00 -3.39 -2.72
CA LYS A 71 -4.12 -4.31 -2.54
C LYS A 71 -4.16 -4.88 -1.13
N LEU A 72 -3.00 -5.25 -0.59
CA LEU A 72 -2.93 -5.75 0.79
C LEU A 72 -3.28 -4.67 1.79
N LEU A 73 -2.79 -3.45 1.58
CA LEU A 73 -3.14 -2.32 2.44
C LEU A 73 -4.64 -2.02 2.37
N GLN A 74 -5.22 -2.08 1.17
CA GLN A 74 -6.65 -1.86 0.99
C GLN A 74 -7.47 -2.88 1.80
N LYS A 75 -7.05 -4.14 1.79
CA LYS A 75 -7.72 -5.18 2.59
C LYS A 75 -7.62 -4.87 4.09
N SER A 76 -6.45 -4.45 4.55
CA SER A 76 -6.25 -4.08 5.95
C SER A 76 -7.12 -2.89 6.34
N LEU A 77 -7.20 -1.89 5.46
CA LEU A 77 -8.03 -0.71 5.68
C LEU A 77 -9.51 -1.06 5.73
N GLN A 78 -9.95 -1.95 4.85
CA GLN A 78 -11.35 -2.42 4.85
C GLN A 78 -11.69 -3.14 6.15
N ALA A 79 -10.79 -3.98 6.63
CA ALA A 79 -10.97 -4.69 7.90
C ALA A 79 -11.06 -3.69 9.07
N LYS A 80 -10.21 -2.66 9.06
CA LYS A 80 -10.24 -1.60 10.08
C LYS A 80 -11.50 -0.76 9.96
N GLY A 81 -11.96 -0.50 8.75
CA GLY A 81 -13.20 0.22 8.51
C GLY A 81 -14.41 -0.48 9.06
N ILE A 82 -14.49 -1.80 8.84
CA ILE A 82 -15.57 -2.63 9.38
C ILE A 82 -15.53 -2.62 10.90
N GLU A 83 -14.36 -2.79 11.48
CA GLU A 83 -14.13 -2.75 12.92
C GLU A 83 -14.57 -1.40 13.51
N TYR A 84 -14.20 -0.32 12.86
CA TYR A 84 -14.58 1.04 13.27
C TYR A 84 -16.10 1.23 13.25
N GLU A 85 -16.75 0.83 12.15
CA GLU A 85 -18.20 0.96 12.02
C GLU A 85 -18.94 0.11 13.05
N HIS A 86 -18.40 -1.07 13.35
CA HIS A 86 -18.98 -1.96 14.36
C HIS A 86 -18.93 -1.32 15.76
N ARG A 87 -17.81 -0.71 16.10
CA ARG A 87 -17.66 -0.01 17.38
C ARG A 87 -18.55 1.22 17.45
N LYS A 88 -18.70 1.92 16.34
CA LYS A 88 -19.50 3.13 16.25
C LYS A 88 -20.99 2.86 16.43
N SER A 89 -21.47 1.70 15.98
CA SER A 89 -22.87 1.34 16.05
C SER A 89 -23.33 0.91 17.45
N LYS A 90 -22.43 0.82 18.38
CA LYS A 90 -22.73 0.58 19.79
C LYS A 90 -22.91 1.89 20.52
#